data_aba0394675f71d8d0abf24e3862d7db7
#
_entry.id   aba0394675f71d8d0abf24e3862d7db7
#
_cell.length_a   1.000
_cell.length_b   1.000
_cell.length_c   1.000
_cell.angle_alpha   90.00
_cell.angle_beta   90.00
_cell.angle_gamma   90.00
#
_symmetry.space_group_name_H-M   'P 1'
#
loop_
_entity.id
_entity.type
_entity.pdbx_description
1 polymer ?
#
loop_
_entity_poly.entity_id
_entity_poly.type
_entity_poly.pdbx_seq_one_letter_code
_entity_poly.pdbx_strand_id
1 'polypeptide(L)'
;MPRKKVSIIGAGQVGATAAYYIAEKIIADIVMVDVIEGLTRAKALDFLHAGPLRRYDVSIEGTSDYSCIEGSDVVVITAGVPRKPGMDRMDLLKVNAGIVKTASKNIGIYAPNSTVIVVSNPLDVMCHVAFRTTGFAVRRVVGMAGILDSTRFRYFVAEKLGYAPTDVHAMVLGGHGDQMVPLPRFTTVAGIPVPQLMEPQAIERLVDRTRNGGGEIVAHLKTGSAYFAPAASVAEMVEAIVTDRKTLAPCAAFLRGEYGIENLFIGVPVLLGKNGIERIVELELDDSEMELLHKSADAVRKGVQELDSFFRLN
;
A
#
# COMPACT_ATOMS: atom_id res chain seq x y z
N MET A 1 13.08 -25.90 -1.16
CA MET A 1 11.69 -25.58 -0.81
C MET A 1 11.04 -25.04 -2.07
N PRO A 2 9.73 -25.24 -2.31
CA PRO A 2 9.06 -24.60 -3.43
C PRO A 2 9.17 -23.08 -3.28
N ARG A 3 9.23 -22.37 -4.43
CA ARG A 3 9.25 -20.92 -4.46
C ARG A 3 7.95 -20.39 -3.83
N LYS A 4 8.03 -19.24 -3.15
CA LYS A 4 6.85 -18.56 -2.63
C LYS A 4 5.91 -18.16 -3.77
N LYS A 5 4.62 -18.01 -3.48
CA LYS A 5 3.60 -17.61 -4.46
C LYS A 5 2.95 -16.32 -4.05
N VAL A 6 2.89 -15.38 -4.97
CA VAL A 6 2.25 -14.07 -4.80
C VAL A 6 1.18 -13.91 -5.84
N SER A 7 -0.04 -13.58 -5.41
CA SER A 7 -1.13 -13.26 -6.32
C SER A 7 -1.47 -11.79 -6.28
N ILE A 8 -1.80 -11.21 -7.44
CA ILE A 8 -2.15 -9.79 -7.60
C ILE A 8 -3.52 -9.72 -8.23
N ILE A 9 -4.48 -9.19 -7.48
CA ILE A 9 -5.85 -8.97 -7.93
C ILE A 9 -5.95 -7.54 -8.50
N GLY A 10 -6.14 -7.47 -9.82
CA GLY A 10 -6.07 -6.24 -10.60
C GLY A 10 -4.75 -6.15 -11.38
N ALA A 11 -4.80 -6.36 -12.70
CA ALA A 11 -3.66 -6.27 -13.62
C ALA A 11 -3.57 -4.89 -14.31
N GLY A 12 -4.06 -3.85 -13.65
CA GLY A 12 -3.88 -2.45 -14.07
C GLY A 12 -2.41 -2.02 -14.03
N GLN A 13 -2.14 -0.72 -14.08
CA GLN A 13 -0.76 -0.22 -14.11
C GLN A 13 -0.01 -0.57 -12.82
N VAL A 14 -0.60 -0.34 -11.64
CA VAL A 14 0.06 -0.63 -10.36
C VAL A 14 0.30 -2.13 -10.20
N GLY A 15 -0.73 -2.96 -10.43
CA GLY A 15 -0.61 -4.41 -10.22
C GLY A 15 0.39 -5.07 -11.16
N ALA A 16 0.36 -4.73 -12.45
CA ALA A 16 1.30 -5.28 -13.43
C ALA A 16 2.75 -4.81 -13.15
N THR A 17 2.95 -3.53 -12.79
CA THR A 17 4.29 -3.03 -12.46
C THR A 17 4.81 -3.68 -11.16
N ALA A 18 3.95 -3.92 -10.17
CA ALA A 18 4.32 -4.65 -8.96
C ALA A 18 4.71 -6.09 -9.27
N ALA A 19 3.94 -6.78 -10.12
CA ALA A 19 4.28 -8.12 -10.62
C ALA A 19 5.67 -8.14 -11.25
N TYR A 20 5.96 -7.17 -12.12
CA TYR A 20 7.24 -7.07 -12.78
C TYR A 20 8.40 -6.85 -11.79
N TYR A 21 8.25 -5.94 -10.82
CA TYR A 21 9.29 -5.72 -9.79
C TYR A 21 9.51 -6.93 -8.88
N ILE A 22 8.45 -7.69 -8.56
CA ILE A 22 8.56 -8.93 -7.80
C ILE A 22 9.29 -10.00 -8.62
N ALA A 23 8.99 -10.11 -9.93
CA ALA A 23 9.67 -11.03 -10.84
C ALA A 23 11.17 -10.73 -10.92
N GLU A 24 11.57 -9.47 -11.10
CA GLU A 24 12.98 -9.07 -11.15
C GLU A 24 13.76 -9.37 -9.86
N LYS A 25 13.09 -9.38 -8.70
CA LYS A 25 13.70 -9.78 -7.41
C LYS A 25 13.80 -11.29 -7.23
N ILE A 26 13.17 -12.08 -8.08
CA ILE A 26 13.17 -13.58 -8.06
C ILE A 26 12.68 -14.15 -6.72
N ILE A 27 11.80 -13.43 -6.03
CA ILE A 27 11.35 -13.78 -4.67
C ILE A 27 10.12 -14.69 -4.61
N ALA A 28 9.33 -14.74 -5.70
CA ALA A 28 8.08 -15.50 -5.75
C ALA A 28 7.66 -15.82 -7.18
N ASP A 29 6.88 -16.89 -7.34
CA ASP A 29 6.04 -17.11 -8.52
C ASP A 29 4.80 -16.21 -8.44
N ILE A 30 4.26 -15.80 -9.60
CA ILE A 30 3.28 -14.73 -9.68
C ILE A 30 2.02 -15.20 -10.41
N VAL A 31 0.85 -14.88 -9.83
CA VAL A 31 -0.45 -14.99 -10.51
C VAL A 31 -1.10 -13.62 -10.55
N MET A 32 -1.44 -13.15 -11.75
CA MET A 32 -2.23 -11.93 -11.93
C MET A 32 -3.67 -12.30 -12.28
N VAL A 33 -4.62 -11.81 -11.48
CA VAL A 33 -6.06 -12.01 -11.70
C VAL A 33 -6.73 -10.69 -12.08
N ASP A 34 -7.46 -10.66 -13.17
CA ASP A 34 -8.28 -9.51 -13.56
C ASP A 34 -9.54 -9.98 -14.29
N VAL A 35 -10.57 -9.16 -14.28
CA VAL A 35 -11.82 -9.41 -15.04
C VAL A 35 -11.60 -9.41 -16.55
N ILE A 36 -10.50 -8.81 -17.01
CA ILE A 36 -10.08 -8.76 -18.42
C ILE A 36 -9.00 -9.82 -18.67
N GLU A 37 -9.40 -11.05 -18.94
CA GLU A 37 -8.50 -12.20 -19.10
C GLU A 37 -7.44 -11.97 -20.19
N GLY A 38 -7.80 -11.43 -21.34
CA GLY A 38 -6.84 -11.13 -22.41
C GLY A 38 -5.73 -10.17 -21.98
N LEU A 39 -6.03 -9.21 -21.11
CA LEU A 39 -5.05 -8.27 -20.57
C LEU A 39 -4.03 -8.97 -19.66
N THR A 40 -4.50 -9.84 -18.77
CA THR A 40 -3.60 -10.55 -17.83
C THR A 40 -2.69 -11.52 -18.57
N ARG A 41 -3.23 -12.28 -19.50
CA ARG A 41 -2.44 -13.22 -20.32
C ARG A 41 -1.40 -12.51 -21.17
N ALA A 42 -1.76 -11.39 -21.80
CA ALA A 42 -0.83 -10.62 -22.61
C ALA A 42 0.35 -10.09 -21.76
N LYS A 43 0.06 -9.50 -20.60
CA LYS A 43 1.10 -8.99 -19.68
C LYS A 43 1.97 -10.11 -19.12
N ALA A 44 1.39 -11.24 -18.73
CA ALA A 44 2.16 -12.39 -18.24
C ALA A 44 3.13 -12.90 -19.31
N LEU A 45 2.67 -13.03 -20.55
CA LEU A 45 3.50 -13.46 -21.68
C LEU A 45 4.62 -12.47 -21.97
N ASP A 46 4.33 -11.18 -21.98
CA ASP A 46 5.33 -10.12 -22.20
C ASP A 46 6.41 -10.12 -21.09
N PHE A 47 6.00 -10.28 -19.82
CA PHE A 47 6.95 -10.43 -18.72
C PHE A 47 7.81 -11.69 -18.88
N LEU A 48 7.23 -12.84 -19.25
CA LEU A 48 8.00 -14.06 -19.49
C LEU A 48 9.01 -13.86 -20.64
N HIS A 49 8.67 -13.10 -21.68
CA HIS A 49 9.59 -12.76 -22.77
C HIS A 49 10.74 -11.84 -22.32
N ALA A 50 10.52 -10.99 -21.30
CA ALA A 50 11.58 -10.16 -20.72
C ALA A 50 12.56 -10.98 -19.86
N GLY A 51 12.10 -12.12 -19.30
CA GLY A 51 12.87 -12.96 -18.36
C GLY A 51 14.28 -13.31 -18.81
N PRO A 52 14.51 -13.79 -20.05
CA PRO A 52 15.85 -14.13 -20.55
C PRO A 52 16.84 -12.97 -20.51
N LEU A 53 16.38 -11.75 -20.76
CA LEU A 53 17.20 -10.54 -20.72
C LEU A 53 17.38 -9.99 -19.31
N ARG A 54 16.35 -10.09 -18.48
CA ARG A 54 16.33 -9.60 -17.10
C ARG A 54 16.80 -10.62 -16.08
N ARG A 55 17.09 -11.86 -16.53
CA ARG A 55 17.66 -12.96 -15.74
C ARG A 55 16.80 -13.43 -14.59
N TYR A 56 15.47 -13.44 -14.76
CA TYR A 56 14.56 -14.11 -13.84
C TYR A 56 13.89 -15.31 -14.53
N ASP A 57 13.54 -16.31 -13.72
CA ASP A 57 12.96 -17.60 -14.13
C ASP A 57 11.69 -17.94 -13.33
N VAL A 58 11.08 -16.94 -12.71
CA VAL A 58 9.83 -17.11 -11.96
C VAL A 58 8.68 -17.48 -12.89
N SER A 59 7.76 -18.32 -12.41
CA SER A 59 6.51 -18.57 -13.09
C SER A 59 5.61 -17.33 -13.02
N ILE A 60 4.99 -16.96 -14.16
CA ILE A 60 4.07 -15.84 -14.23
C ILE A 60 2.82 -16.30 -14.99
N GLU A 61 1.67 -16.26 -14.31
CA GLU A 61 0.39 -16.63 -14.86
C GLU A 61 -0.55 -15.42 -14.89
N GLY A 62 -1.32 -15.26 -15.98
CA GLY A 62 -2.39 -14.28 -16.12
C GLY A 62 -3.72 -14.96 -16.36
N THR A 63 -4.73 -14.70 -15.55
CA THR A 63 -6.02 -15.39 -15.59
C THR A 63 -7.17 -14.49 -15.15
N SER A 64 -8.41 -14.92 -15.39
CA SER A 64 -9.63 -14.37 -14.77
C SER A 64 -10.20 -15.31 -13.69
N ASP A 65 -9.62 -16.51 -13.52
CA ASP A 65 -10.05 -17.51 -12.56
C ASP A 65 -9.36 -17.31 -11.19
N TYR A 66 -10.16 -17.02 -10.17
CA TYR A 66 -9.67 -16.88 -8.81
C TYR A 66 -9.13 -18.17 -8.19
N SER A 67 -9.51 -19.36 -8.69
CA SER A 67 -8.96 -20.62 -8.16
C SER A 67 -7.42 -20.70 -8.32
N CYS A 68 -6.89 -20.01 -9.34
CA CYS A 68 -5.45 -19.95 -9.58
C CYS A 68 -4.65 -19.29 -8.43
N ILE A 69 -5.30 -18.56 -7.49
CA ILE A 69 -4.59 -17.99 -6.34
C ILE A 69 -4.38 -18.99 -5.20
N GLU A 70 -4.85 -20.23 -5.32
CA GLU A 70 -4.69 -21.25 -4.30
C GLU A 70 -3.22 -21.42 -3.91
N GLY A 71 -2.99 -21.51 -2.59
CA GLY A 71 -1.64 -21.65 -2.03
C GLY A 71 -0.78 -20.39 -2.03
N SER A 72 -1.34 -19.21 -2.32
CA SER A 72 -0.59 -17.96 -2.23
C SER A 72 -0.16 -17.62 -0.81
N ASP A 73 1.11 -17.23 -0.66
CA ASP A 73 1.65 -16.70 0.60
C ASP A 73 1.20 -15.25 0.84
N VAL A 74 1.14 -14.46 -0.25
CA VAL A 74 0.68 -13.06 -0.22
C VAL A 74 -0.30 -12.83 -1.36
N VAL A 75 -1.39 -12.11 -1.06
CA VAL A 75 -2.32 -11.62 -2.08
C VAL A 75 -2.40 -10.10 -2.01
N VAL A 76 -2.15 -9.43 -3.14
CA VAL A 76 -2.19 -7.99 -3.27
C VAL A 76 -3.48 -7.57 -3.97
N ILE A 77 -4.26 -6.66 -3.38
CA ILE A 77 -5.48 -6.12 -3.98
C ILE A 77 -5.17 -4.72 -4.53
N THR A 78 -4.97 -4.64 -5.85
CA THR A 78 -4.84 -3.36 -6.57
C THR A 78 -6.08 -3.05 -7.41
N ALA A 79 -7.05 -3.98 -7.43
CA ALA A 79 -8.29 -3.85 -8.18
C ALA A 79 -9.13 -2.69 -7.65
N GLY A 80 -9.59 -1.84 -8.54
CA GLY A 80 -10.40 -0.68 -8.24
C GLY A 80 -10.49 0.24 -9.45
N VAL A 81 -11.42 1.19 -9.39
CA VAL A 81 -11.56 2.22 -10.43
C VAL A 81 -11.02 3.56 -9.92
N PRO A 82 -10.34 4.33 -10.77
CA PRO A 82 -10.01 5.71 -10.44
C PRO A 82 -11.29 6.57 -10.47
N ARG A 83 -11.24 7.72 -9.77
CA ARG A 83 -12.33 8.69 -9.83
C ARG A 83 -12.53 9.18 -11.27
N LYS A 84 -13.75 9.07 -11.76
CA LYS A 84 -14.13 9.56 -13.12
C LYS A 84 -14.81 10.92 -13.00
N PRO A 85 -14.80 11.74 -14.07
CA PRO A 85 -15.61 12.96 -14.14
C PRO A 85 -17.09 12.65 -13.86
N GLY A 86 -17.73 13.46 -13.00
CA GLY A 86 -19.11 13.28 -12.58
C GLY A 86 -19.34 12.27 -11.43
N MET A 87 -18.32 11.54 -11.02
CA MET A 87 -18.38 10.61 -9.89
C MET A 87 -18.08 11.37 -8.58
N ASP A 88 -18.96 11.28 -7.60
CA ASP A 88 -18.71 11.83 -6.28
C ASP A 88 -17.82 10.88 -5.44
N ARG A 89 -17.48 11.30 -4.21
CA ARG A 89 -16.65 10.50 -3.30
C ARG A 89 -17.39 9.23 -2.85
N MET A 90 -18.69 9.32 -2.62
CA MET A 90 -19.51 8.20 -2.15
C MET A 90 -19.70 7.15 -3.24
N ASP A 91 -19.87 7.56 -4.49
CA ASP A 91 -19.95 6.67 -5.63
C ASP A 91 -18.67 5.85 -5.79
N LEU A 92 -17.51 6.53 -5.72
CA LEU A 92 -16.22 5.86 -5.77
C LEU A 92 -16.05 4.86 -4.62
N LEU A 93 -16.43 5.25 -3.41
CA LEU A 93 -16.37 4.39 -2.24
C LEU A 93 -17.22 3.13 -2.41
N LYS A 94 -18.47 3.28 -2.88
CA LYS A 94 -19.37 2.14 -3.11
C LYS A 94 -18.84 1.17 -4.16
N VAL A 95 -18.36 1.69 -5.28
CA VAL A 95 -17.82 0.86 -6.39
C VAL A 95 -16.59 0.09 -5.91
N ASN A 96 -15.62 0.77 -5.31
CA ASN A 96 -14.39 0.12 -4.86
C ASN A 96 -14.62 -0.83 -3.69
N ALA A 97 -15.54 -0.52 -2.77
CA ALA A 97 -15.94 -1.45 -1.72
C ALA A 97 -16.53 -2.76 -2.29
N GLY A 98 -17.35 -2.68 -3.33
CA GLY A 98 -17.88 -3.85 -4.02
C GLY A 98 -16.78 -4.71 -4.68
N ILE A 99 -15.83 -4.05 -5.35
CA ILE A 99 -14.69 -4.73 -5.98
C ILE A 99 -13.81 -5.42 -4.93
N VAL A 100 -13.41 -4.70 -3.89
CA VAL A 100 -12.56 -5.25 -2.82
C VAL A 100 -13.28 -6.35 -2.04
N LYS A 101 -14.61 -6.22 -1.80
CA LYS A 101 -15.43 -7.29 -1.21
C LYS A 101 -15.37 -8.55 -2.05
N THR A 102 -15.57 -8.46 -3.36
CA THR A 102 -15.51 -9.62 -4.28
C THR A 102 -14.13 -10.27 -4.25
N ALA A 103 -13.06 -9.50 -4.38
CA ALA A 103 -11.70 -9.99 -4.27
C ALA A 103 -11.47 -10.70 -2.94
N SER A 104 -11.85 -10.07 -1.83
CA SER A 104 -11.66 -10.60 -0.47
C SER A 104 -12.44 -11.88 -0.18
N LYS A 105 -13.65 -12.03 -0.73
CA LYS A 105 -14.41 -13.30 -0.66
C LYS A 105 -13.65 -14.44 -1.32
N ASN A 106 -13.12 -14.22 -2.51
CA ASN A 106 -12.34 -15.23 -3.24
C ASN A 106 -11.01 -15.54 -2.53
N ILE A 107 -10.35 -14.53 -1.97
CA ILE A 107 -9.13 -14.74 -1.16
C ILE A 107 -9.44 -15.63 0.05
N GLY A 108 -10.56 -15.39 0.74
CA GLY A 108 -10.98 -16.22 1.87
C GLY A 108 -11.22 -17.68 1.48
N ILE A 109 -11.70 -17.95 0.26
CA ILE A 109 -11.97 -19.30 -0.25
C ILE A 109 -10.68 -19.99 -0.72
N TYR A 110 -9.90 -19.34 -1.60
CA TYR A 110 -8.80 -19.99 -2.31
C TYR A 110 -7.43 -19.79 -1.68
N ALA A 111 -7.23 -18.71 -0.90
CA ALA A 111 -5.95 -18.41 -0.25
C ALA A 111 -6.11 -18.09 1.26
N PRO A 112 -6.77 -18.97 2.06
CA PRO A 112 -7.16 -18.67 3.45
C PRO A 112 -5.98 -18.43 4.39
N ASN A 113 -4.77 -18.83 4.01
CA ASN A 113 -3.56 -18.69 4.82
C ASN A 113 -2.67 -17.51 4.41
N SER A 114 -3.03 -16.78 3.36
CA SER A 114 -2.24 -15.66 2.83
C SER A 114 -2.24 -14.44 3.74
N THR A 115 -1.24 -13.58 3.54
CA THR A 115 -1.30 -12.18 4.00
C THR A 115 -1.86 -11.32 2.87
N VAL A 116 -2.79 -10.41 3.20
CA VAL A 116 -3.44 -9.52 2.23
C VAL A 116 -2.81 -8.13 2.31
N ILE A 117 -2.30 -7.64 1.18
CA ILE A 117 -1.84 -6.25 1.03
C ILE A 117 -2.91 -5.48 0.25
N VAL A 118 -3.49 -4.46 0.85
CA VAL A 118 -4.50 -3.60 0.21
C VAL A 118 -3.82 -2.35 -0.38
N VAL A 119 -4.14 -2.05 -1.64
CA VAL A 119 -3.64 -0.88 -2.37
C VAL A 119 -4.78 0.00 -2.89
N SER A 120 -5.95 -0.59 -3.07
CA SER A 120 -7.16 0.09 -3.59
C SER A 120 -7.60 1.25 -2.68
N ASN A 121 -8.05 2.35 -3.30
CA ASN A 121 -8.49 3.56 -2.59
C ASN A 121 -10.02 3.67 -2.46
N PRO A 122 -10.52 4.32 -1.37
CA PRO A 122 -9.79 4.92 -0.24
C PRO A 122 -9.12 3.85 0.63
N LEU A 123 -7.77 3.89 0.74
CA LEU A 123 -6.97 2.78 1.22
C LEU A 123 -7.39 2.26 2.59
N ASP A 124 -7.40 3.14 3.61
CA ASP A 124 -7.68 2.75 4.99
C ASP A 124 -9.08 2.14 5.13
N VAL A 125 -10.06 2.68 4.39
CA VAL A 125 -11.43 2.15 4.35
C VAL A 125 -11.49 0.80 3.62
N MET A 126 -10.72 0.63 2.53
CA MET A 126 -10.64 -0.65 1.82
C MET A 126 -9.97 -1.74 2.65
N CYS A 127 -9.06 -1.39 3.57
CA CYS A 127 -8.53 -2.33 4.56
C CYS A 127 -9.65 -2.86 5.48
N HIS A 128 -10.59 -2.02 5.91
CA HIS A 128 -11.77 -2.47 6.66
C HIS A 128 -12.65 -3.42 5.84
N VAL A 129 -12.87 -3.14 4.56
CA VAL A 129 -13.62 -4.04 3.66
C VAL A 129 -12.93 -5.39 3.56
N ALA A 130 -11.63 -5.41 3.29
CA ALA A 130 -10.85 -6.63 3.16
C ALA A 130 -10.85 -7.43 4.48
N PHE A 131 -10.58 -6.79 5.60
CA PHE A 131 -10.58 -7.41 6.93
C PHE A 131 -11.93 -8.04 7.28
N ARG A 132 -13.03 -7.27 7.16
CA ARG A 132 -14.36 -7.74 7.50
C ARG A 132 -14.82 -8.87 6.57
N THR A 133 -14.41 -8.86 5.31
CA THR A 133 -14.84 -9.85 4.30
C THR A 133 -14.05 -11.14 4.40
N THR A 134 -12.72 -11.07 4.58
CA THR A 134 -11.89 -12.28 4.71
C THR A 134 -12.06 -12.97 6.06
N GLY A 135 -12.37 -12.22 7.11
CA GLY A 135 -12.36 -12.72 8.50
C GLY A 135 -10.97 -13.12 8.99
N PHE A 136 -9.92 -12.68 8.32
CA PHE A 136 -8.55 -13.00 8.70
C PHE A 136 -8.13 -12.34 10.01
N ALA A 137 -7.12 -12.90 10.67
CA ALA A 137 -6.49 -12.22 11.80
C ALA A 137 -5.99 -10.82 11.36
N VAL A 138 -6.17 -9.80 12.18
CA VAL A 138 -5.84 -8.40 11.84
C VAL A 138 -4.41 -8.21 11.34
N ARG A 139 -3.44 -8.99 11.87
CA ARG A 139 -2.05 -8.94 11.44
C ARG A 139 -1.83 -9.38 9.99
N ARG A 140 -2.78 -10.10 9.38
CA ARG A 140 -2.71 -10.60 8.00
C ARG A 140 -3.40 -9.68 6.98
N VAL A 141 -3.91 -8.53 7.40
CA VAL A 141 -4.42 -7.50 6.51
C VAL A 141 -3.62 -6.22 6.75
N VAL A 142 -2.96 -5.74 5.73
CA VAL A 142 -2.08 -4.56 5.81
C VAL A 142 -2.32 -3.65 4.60
N GLY A 143 -2.34 -2.34 4.81
CA GLY A 143 -2.51 -1.37 3.74
C GLY A 143 -1.18 -0.75 3.29
N MET A 144 -0.97 -0.63 1.98
CA MET A 144 0.16 0.08 1.38
C MET A 144 -0.13 1.59 1.41
N ALA A 145 0.34 2.27 2.46
CA ALA A 145 0.06 3.68 2.76
C ALA A 145 1.36 4.47 2.99
N GLY A 146 1.74 4.63 4.25
CA GLY A 146 2.87 5.43 4.67
C GLY A 146 4.21 5.04 4.02
N ILE A 147 4.40 3.79 3.62
CA ILE A 147 5.60 3.36 2.90
C ILE A 147 5.76 4.13 1.58
N LEU A 148 4.68 4.33 0.82
CA LEU A 148 4.67 5.15 -0.39
C LEU A 148 4.86 6.63 -0.05
N ASP A 149 4.13 7.13 0.95
CA ASP A 149 4.15 8.55 1.32
C ASP A 149 5.51 8.95 1.87
N SER A 150 6.14 8.08 2.66
CA SER A 150 7.51 8.25 3.14
C SER A 150 8.53 8.28 1.98
N THR A 151 8.33 7.47 0.95
CA THR A 151 9.21 7.47 -0.23
C THR A 151 9.13 8.80 -1.00
N ARG A 152 7.96 9.42 -1.09
CA ARG A 152 7.80 10.77 -1.64
C ARG A 152 8.54 11.80 -0.81
N PHE A 153 8.35 11.76 0.51
CA PHE A 153 9.03 12.69 1.43
C PHE A 153 10.55 12.53 1.38
N ARG A 154 11.06 11.29 1.35
CA ARG A 154 12.49 10.98 1.13
C ARG A 154 13.03 11.65 -0.13
N TYR A 155 12.34 11.50 -1.24
CA TYR A 155 12.75 12.08 -2.51
C TYR A 155 12.79 13.62 -2.45
N PHE A 156 11.77 14.27 -1.90
CA PHE A 156 11.72 15.72 -1.81
C PHE A 156 12.77 16.29 -0.85
N VAL A 157 13.05 15.62 0.25
CA VAL A 157 14.16 15.98 1.17
C VAL A 157 15.50 15.86 0.45
N ALA A 158 15.74 14.74 -0.22
CA ALA A 158 16.96 14.49 -0.98
C ALA A 158 17.18 15.53 -2.10
N GLU A 159 16.13 15.79 -2.89
CA GLU A 159 16.14 16.80 -3.96
C GLU A 159 16.48 18.19 -3.41
N LYS A 160 15.88 18.59 -2.30
CA LYS A 160 16.11 19.89 -1.67
C LYS A 160 17.52 20.06 -1.14
N LEU A 161 18.12 19.02 -0.59
CA LEU A 161 19.46 19.05 0.00
C LEU A 161 20.58 18.70 -0.99
N GLY A 162 20.24 18.14 -2.16
CA GLY A 162 21.22 17.65 -3.12
C GLY A 162 21.94 16.37 -2.69
N TYR A 163 21.29 15.53 -1.87
CA TYR A 163 21.82 14.27 -1.39
C TYR A 163 21.21 13.07 -2.12
N ALA A 164 21.83 11.89 -1.96
CA ALA A 164 21.28 10.65 -2.51
C ALA A 164 19.97 10.27 -1.80
N PRO A 165 18.87 9.98 -2.54
CA PRO A 165 17.61 9.56 -1.92
C PRO A 165 17.72 8.29 -1.06
N THR A 166 18.73 7.46 -1.32
CA THR A 166 19.01 6.24 -0.54
C THR A 166 19.48 6.53 0.88
N ASP A 167 20.07 7.69 1.12
CA ASP A 167 20.58 8.10 2.43
C ASP A 167 19.48 8.74 3.30
N VAL A 168 18.32 9.03 2.72
CA VAL A 168 17.19 9.61 3.44
C VAL A 168 16.28 8.51 3.98
N HIS A 169 16.04 8.53 5.27
CA HIS A 169 15.00 7.72 5.93
C HIS A 169 13.90 8.65 6.42
N ALA A 170 12.65 8.35 6.09
CA ALA A 170 11.51 9.18 6.45
C ALA A 170 10.38 8.36 7.05
N MET A 171 9.56 9.02 7.87
CA MET A 171 8.39 8.45 8.49
C MET A 171 7.18 9.33 8.19
N VAL A 172 6.14 8.74 7.61
CA VAL A 172 4.85 9.37 7.37
C VAL A 172 3.76 8.49 7.95
N LEU A 173 2.99 9.01 8.88
CA LEU A 173 1.88 8.33 9.55
C LEU A 173 0.53 8.83 9.04
N GLY A 174 -0.54 8.35 9.67
CA GLY A 174 -1.90 8.79 9.39
C GLY A 174 -2.56 8.07 8.21
N GLY A 175 -3.78 8.47 7.87
CA GLY A 175 -4.52 7.95 6.73
C GLY A 175 -3.88 8.34 5.40
N HIS A 176 -3.97 7.45 4.42
CA HIS A 176 -3.40 7.68 3.09
C HIS A 176 -4.21 8.74 2.33
N GLY A 177 -3.66 9.94 2.15
CA GLY A 177 -4.29 11.08 1.48
C GLY A 177 -3.85 12.41 2.08
N ASP A 178 -4.67 13.45 1.89
CA ASP A 178 -4.34 14.82 2.29
C ASP A 178 -4.11 15.00 3.81
N GLN A 179 -4.61 14.07 4.62
CA GLN A 179 -4.47 14.08 6.07
C GLN A 179 -3.28 13.23 6.58
N MET A 180 -2.38 12.80 5.69
CA MET A 180 -1.15 12.12 6.12
C MET A 180 -0.29 13.03 7.00
N VAL A 181 0.49 12.44 7.88
CA VAL A 181 1.31 13.11 8.88
C VAL A 181 2.79 12.81 8.66
N PRO A 182 3.47 13.56 7.77
CA PRO A 182 4.93 13.48 7.66
C PRO A 182 5.58 13.93 8.98
N LEU A 183 6.58 13.18 9.43
CA LEU A 183 7.27 13.43 10.70
C LEU A 183 8.72 13.87 10.44
N PRO A 184 9.01 15.19 10.33
CA PRO A 184 10.36 15.69 10.12
C PRO A 184 11.34 15.30 11.23
N ARG A 185 10.90 15.23 12.48
CA ARG A 185 11.73 14.79 13.62
C ARG A 185 12.25 13.37 13.48
N PHE A 186 11.45 12.50 12.86
CA PHE A 186 11.77 11.10 12.57
C PHE A 186 12.30 10.88 11.14
N THR A 187 12.61 11.98 10.45
CA THR A 187 13.20 11.93 9.10
C THR A 187 14.67 12.33 9.20
N THR A 188 15.55 11.46 8.66
CA THR A 188 17.01 11.64 8.78
C THR A 188 17.68 11.50 7.41
N VAL A 189 18.85 12.13 7.28
CA VAL A 189 19.80 11.89 6.21
C VAL A 189 21.05 11.30 6.82
N ALA A 190 21.37 10.06 6.49
CA ALA A 190 22.49 9.31 7.08
C ALA A 190 22.51 9.39 8.63
N GLY A 191 21.33 9.37 9.27
CA GLY A 191 21.18 9.45 10.72
C GLY A 191 21.09 10.88 11.30
N ILE A 192 21.32 11.93 10.50
CA ILE A 192 21.18 13.33 10.94
C ILE A 192 19.72 13.76 10.78
N PRO A 193 19.03 14.19 11.83
CA PRO A 193 17.64 14.65 11.73
C PRO A 193 17.47 15.84 10.78
N VAL A 194 16.46 15.80 9.92
CA VAL A 194 16.16 16.85 8.94
C VAL A 194 16.02 18.25 9.56
N PRO A 195 15.47 18.44 10.79
CA PRO A 195 15.43 19.75 11.42
C PRO A 195 16.81 20.38 11.73
N GLN A 196 17.90 19.59 11.69
CA GLN A 196 19.26 20.12 11.83
C GLN A 196 19.88 20.50 10.48
N LEU A 197 19.25 20.13 9.37
CA LEU A 197 19.78 20.31 8.02
C LEU A 197 19.02 21.36 7.20
N MET A 198 17.83 21.76 7.64
CA MET A 198 16.96 22.69 6.93
C MET A 198 16.21 23.63 7.86
N GLU A 199 15.97 24.83 7.39
CA GLU A 199 15.11 25.80 8.07
C GLU A 199 13.65 25.31 8.14
N PRO A 200 12.92 25.63 9.24
CA PRO A 200 11.54 25.17 9.45
C PRO A 200 10.61 25.43 8.28
N GLN A 201 10.66 26.61 7.69
CA GLN A 201 9.82 26.97 6.53
C GLN A 201 10.10 26.12 5.28
N ALA A 202 11.34 25.63 5.11
CA ALA A 202 11.67 24.73 4.02
C ALA A 202 11.06 23.34 4.27
N ILE A 203 11.11 22.89 5.50
CA ILE A 203 10.50 21.61 5.94
C ILE A 203 8.98 21.64 5.73
N GLU A 204 8.30 22.71 6.15
CA GLU A 204 6.85 22.87 5.96
C GLU A 204 6.45 22.75 4.48
N ARG A 205 7.18 23.42 3.59
CA ARG A 205 6.92 23.32 2.13
C ARG A 205 7.09 21.89 1.61
N LEU A 206 8.05 21.11 2.14
CA LEU A 206 8.23 19.71 1.73
C LEU A 206 7.13 18.81 2.30
N VAL A 207 6.68 19.06 3.51
CA VAL A 207 5.53 18.39 4.13
C VAL A 207 4.27 18.61 3.28
N ASP A 208 3.99 19.85 2.91
CA ASP A 208 2.83 20.18 2.06
C ASP A 208 2.94 19.57 0.66
N ARG A 209 4.12 19.61 0.04
CA ARG A 209 4.37 18.94 -1.25
C ARG A 209 4.17 17.43 -1.15
N THR A 210 4.56 16.82 -0.03
CA THR A 210 4.37 15.38 0.19
C THR A 210 2.89 15.01 0.23
N ARG A 211 2.07 15.78 0.95
CA ARG A 211 0.61 15.61 1.00
C ARG A 211 -0.02 15.70 -0.40
N ASN A 212 0.50 16.58 -1.24
CA ASN A 212 0.00 16.83 -2.59
C ASN A 212 0.71 16.00 -3.68
N GLY A 213 1.73 15.21 -3.34
CA GLY A 213 2.59 14.53 -4.32
C GLY A 213 1.86 13.56 -5.28
N GLY A 214 0.76 12.94 -4.83
CA GLY A 214 -0.12 12.18 -5.72
C GLY A 214 -0.85 13.06 -6.72
N GLY A 215 -1.37 14.20 -6.27
CA GLY A 215 -2.06 15.19 -7.10
C GLY A 215 -1.14 15.84 -8.12
N GLU A 216 0.12 16.14 -7.77
CA GLU A 216 1.14 16.66 -8.67
C GLU A 216 1.34 15.74 -9.89
N ILE A 217 1.44 14.43 -9.66
CA ILE A 217 1.58 13.44 -10.73
C ILE A 217 0.32 13.37 -11.61
N VAL A 218 -0.86 13.36 -11.00
CA VAL A 218 -2.15 13.33 -11.72
C VAL A 218 -2.31 14.58 -12.60
N ALA A 219 -1.91 15.76 -12.10
CA ALA A 219 -1.97 17.01 -12.86
C ALA A 219 -1.10 16.94 -14.14
N HIS A 220 0.05 16.27 -14.10
CA HIS A 220 0.90 16.06 -15.28
C HIS A 220 0.37 14.97 -16.21
N LEU A 221 -0.11 13.84 -15.67
CA LEU A 221 -0.61 12.73 -16.47
C LEU A 221 -1.95 13.03 -17.16
N LYS A 222 -2.77 13.93 -16.59
CA LYS A 222 -4.14 14.26 -17.01
C LYS A 222 -5.12 13.07 -16.91
N THR A 223 -4.65 11.85 -17.12
CA THR A 223 -5.42 10.60 -17.01
C THR A 223 -4.61 9.57 -16.22
N GLY A 224 -5.26 8.81 -15.33
CA GLY A 224 -4.58 7.82 -14.49
C GLY A 224 -4.02 8.39 -13.19
N SER A 225 -3.08 7.67 -12.60
CA SER A 225 -2.43 8.02 -11.32
C SER A 225 -0.98 7.51 -11.30
N ALA A 226 -0.21 7.87 -10.28
CA ALA A 226 1.09 7.28 -10.02
C ALA A 226 0.98 5.75 -9.95
N TYR A 227 1.94 5.03 -10.50
CA TYR A 227 1.99 3.56 -10.45
C TYR A 227 3.38 2.97 -10.21
N PHE A 228 4.46 3.60 -10.63
CA PHE A 228 5.80 3.08 -10.38
C PHE A 228 6.16 3.05 -8.88
N ALA A 229 6.00 4.16 -8.18
CA ALA A 229 6.30 4.23 -6.76
C ALA A 229 5.34 3.39 -5.89
N PRO A 230 4.01 3.38 -6.14
CA PRO A 230 3.11 2.42 -5.51
C PRO A 230 3.51 0.96 -5.73
N ALA A 231 3.85 0.59 -6.96
CA ALA A 231 4.29 -0.77 -7.30
C ALA A 231 5.60 -1.16 -6.60
N ALA A 232 6.58 -0.24 -6.53
CA ALA A 232 7.82 -0.46 -5.79
C ALA A 232 7.55 -0.64 -4.29
N SER A 233 6.63 0.14 -3.71
CA SER A 233 6.21 0.01 -2.31
C SER A 233 5.57 -1.36 -2.04
N VAL A 234 4.71 -1.83 -2.96
CA VAL A 234 4.13 -3.18 -2.89
C VAL A 234 5.21 -4.26 -2.95
N ALA A 235 6.14 -4.16 -3.90
CA ALA A 235 7.23 -5.14 -4.04
C ALA A 235 8.10 -5.21 -2.79
N GLU A 236 8.37 -4.08 -2.14
CA GLU A 236 9.10 -4.00 -0.88
C GLU A 236 8.35 -4.69 0.28
N MET A 237 7.03 -4.45 0.39
CA MET A 237 6.19 -5.11 1.39
C MET A 237 6.11 -6.63 1.15
N VAL A 238 5.94 -7.05 -0.10
CA VAL A 238 5.93 -8.46 -0.49
C VAL A 238 7.26 -9.12 -0.12
N GLU A 239 8.38 -8.52 -0.48
CA GLU A 239 9.71 -9.03 -0.14
C GLU A 239 9.88 -9.19 1.37
N ALA A 240 9.50 -8.16 2.16
CA ALA A 240 9.58 -8.21 3.61
C ALA A 240 8.82 -9.42 4.21
N ILE A 241 7.65 -9.74 3.63
CA ILE A 241 6.80 -10.84 4.10
C ILE A 241 7.34 -12.20 3.64
N VAL A 242 7.61 -12.37 2.35
CA VAL A 242 7.97 -13.70 1.78
C VAL A 242 9.37 -14.15 2.20
N THR A 243 10.29 -13.20 2.46
CA THR A 243 11.66 -13.49 2.92
C THR A 243 11.83 -13.39 4.43
N ASP A 244 10.78 -13.05 5.17
CA ASP A 244 10.82 -12.81 6.63
C ASP A 244 11.87 -11.76 7.05
N ARG A 245 12.04 -10.70 6.26
CA ARG A 245 13.13 -9.72 6.42
C ARG A 245 13.02 -8.85 7.68
N LYS A 246 11.86 -8.85 8.36
CA LYS A 246 11.61 -8.02 9.57
C LYS A 246 11.79 -6.53 9.30
N THR A 247 11.16 -6.05 8.25
CA THR A 247 11.26 -4.65 7.83
C THR A 247 10.36 -3.76 8.67
N LEU A 248 10.93 -2.69 9.24
CA LEU A 248 10.15 -1.61 9.85
C LEU A 248 9.71 -0.64 8.76
N ALA A 249 8.41 -0.52 8.55
CA ALA A 249 7.83 0.36 7.54
C ALA A 249 6.49 0.95 8.00
N PRO A 250 6.15 2.19 7.64
CA PRO A 250 4.82 2.73 7.93
C PRO A 250 3.79 2.15 6.95
N CYS A 251 2.82 1.44 7.50
CA CYS A 251 1.73 0.79 6.76
C CYS A 251 0.41 0.99 7.50
N ALA A 252 -0.72 0.90 6.78
CA ALA A 252 -2.01 0.91 7.45
C ALA A 252 -2.21 -0.41 8.20
N ALA A 253 -2.34 -0.30 9.52
CA ALA A 253 -2.56 -1.39 10.47
C ALA A 253 -3.82 -1.14 11.29
N PHE A 254 -4.46 -2.21 11.75
CA PHE A 254 -5.63 -2.11 12.62
C PHE A 254 -5.20 -1.86 14.07
N LEU A 255 -5.47 -0.68 14.58
CA LEU A 255 -5.13 -0.27 15.93
C LEU A 255 -6.16 -0.75 16.96
N ARG A 256 -5.68 -1.09 18.15
CA ARG A 256 -6.45 -1.58 19.29
C ARG A 256 -6.13 -0.83 20.58
N GLY A 257 -5.77 0.43 20.46
CA GLY A 257 -5.39 1.30 21.58
C GLY A 257 -4.07 2.02 21.36
N GLU A 258 -3.25 1.57 20.42
CA GLU A 258 -1.99 2.24 20.09
C GLU A 258 -2.28 3.69 19.67
N TYR A 259 -1.45 4.62 20.12
CA TYR A 259 -1.64 6.08 19.95
C TYR A 259 -3.01 6.59 20.46
N GLY A 260 -3.69 5.87 21.35
CA GLY A 260 -5.05 6.19 21.80
C GLY A 260 -6.13 6.01 20.72
N ILE A 261 -5.83 5.28 19.64
CA ILE A 261 -6.74 5.03 18.52
C ILE A 261 -7.22 3.58 18.56
N GLU A 262 -8.54 3.37 18.51
CA GLU A 262 -9.14 2.04 18.56
C GLU A 262 -9.97 1.73 17.31
N ASN A 263 -9.97 0.45 16.94
CA ASN A 263 -10.85 -0.13 15.92
C ASN A 263 -10.74 0.55 14.55
N LEU A 264 -9.53 0.96 14.17
CA LEU A 264 -9.30 1.70 12.94
C LEU A 264 -8.03 1.22 12.22
N PHE A 265 -8.12 1.02 10.90
CA PHE A 265 -6.93 0.92 10.05
C PHE A 265 -6.39 2.33 9.80
N ILE A 266 -5.12 2.55 10.10
CA ILE A 266 -4.43 3.82 9.86
C ILE A 266 -2.92 3.57 9.75
N GLY A 267 -2.21 4.44 9.02
CA GLY A 267 -0.78 4.34 8.80
C GLY A 267 0.03 4.60 10.07
N VAL A 268 0.77 3.59 10.51
CA VAL A 268 1.69 3.62 11.65
C VAL A 268 2.92 2.76 11.37
N PRO A 269 4.04 2.92 12.12
CA PRO A 269 5.21 2.07 11.95
C PRO A 269 4.88 0.64 12.36
N VAL A 270 5.13 -0.30 11.46
CA VAL A 270 4.91 -1.73 11.72
C VAL A 270 6.16 -2.55 11.38
N LEU A 271 6.38 -3.62 12.11
CA LEU A 271 7.34 -4.64 11.77
C LEU A 271 6.66 -5.66 10.86
N LEU A 272 7.06 -5.69 9.58
CA LEU A 272 6.59 -6.66 8.60
C LEU A 272 7.52 -7.88 8.55
N GLY A 273 6.93 -9.06 8.62
CA GLY A 273 7.61 -10.34 8.47
C GLY A 273 6.65 -11.40 7.92
N LYS A 274 7.06 -12.67 7.97
CA LYS A 274 6.32 -13.80 7.37
C LYS A 274 4.88 -13.98 7.85
N ASN A 275 4.54 -13.41 9.00
CA ASN A 275 3.19 -13.49 9.57
C ASN A 275 2.33 -12.24 9.25
N GLY A 276 2.79 -11.36 8.35
CA GLY A 276 2.23 -10.06 8.10
C GLY A 276 2.75 -9.01 9.09
N ILE A 277 1.88 -8.27 9.75
CA ILE A 277 2.25 -7.33 10.82
C ILE A 277 2.58 -8.12 12.09
N GLU A 278 3.83 -8.10 12.51
CA GLU A 278 4.28 -8.80 13.71
C GLU A 278 4.25 -7.91 14.97
N ARG A 279 4.43 -6.62 14.76
CA ARG A 279 4.37 -5.62 15.84
C ARG A 279 4.05 -4.24 15.26
N ILE A 280 3.24 -3.47 15.99
CA ILE A 280 3.12 -2.02 15.83
C ILE A 280 4.19 -1.39 16.73
N VAL A 281 4.90 -0.39 16.21
CA VAL A 281 5.92 0.36 16.95
C VAL A 281 5.38 1.75 17.22
N GLU A 282 5.14 2.07 18.48
CA GLU A 282 4.71 3.40 18.89
C GLU A 282 5.92 4.33 19.00
N LEU A 283 5.86 5.45 18.29
CA LEU A 283 6.84 6.54 18.38
C LEU A 283 6.40 7.50 19.49
N GLU A 284 7.37 8.11 20.18
CA GLU A 284 7.10 9.20 21.11
C GLU A 284 6.81 10.49 20.33
N LEU A 285 5.55 10.65 19.92
CA LEU A 285 5.06 11.85 19.26
C LEU A 285 4.93 12.99 20.25
N ASP A 286 5.23 14.22 19.81
CA ASP A 286 4.88 15.40 20.58
C ASP A 286 3.37 15.72 20.46
N ASP A 287 2.90 16.69 21.27
CA ASP A 287 1.46 17.03 21.33
C ASP A 287 0.91 17.44 19.96
N SER A 288 1.69 18.16 19.17
CA SER A 288 1.26 18.63 17.84
C SER A 288 1.22 17.49 16.82
N GLU A 289 2.18 16.59 16.84
CA GLU A 289 2.20 15.39 15.98
C GLU A 289 1.04 14.44 16.34
N MET A 290 0.77 14.28 17.65
CA MET A 290 -0.34 13.46 18.14
C MET A 290 -1.69 14.06 17.73
N GLU A 291 -1.88 15.37 17.84
CA GLU A 291 -3.09 16.07 17.39
C GLU A 291 -3.32 15.86 15.88
N LEU A 292 -2.27 15.98 15.06
CA LEU A 292 -2.36 15.72 13.62
C LEU A 292 -2.73 14.27 13.32
N LEU A 293 -2.17 13.30 14.06
CA LEU A 293 -2.50 11.88 13.89
C LEU A 293 -3.96 11.60 14.26
N HIS A 294 -4.47 12.18 15.36
CA HIS A 294 -5.87 12.03 15.75
C HIS A 294 -6.82 12.69 14.74
N LYS A 295 -6.50 13.87 14.24
CA LYS A 295 -7.25 14.52 13.16
C LYS A 295 -7.31 13.65 11.90
N SER A 296 -6.19 13.02 11.56
CA SER A 296 -6.12 12.07 10.46
C SER A 296 -7.00 10.84 10.72
N ALA A 297 -6.96 10.29 11.94
CA ALA A 297 -7.81 9.18 12.35
C ALA A 297 -9.30 9.50 12.25
N ASP A 298 -9.70 10.71 12.63
CA ASP A 298 -11.10 11.16 12.52
C ASP A 298 -11.58 11.21 11.07
N ALA A 299 -10.72 11.64 10.15
CA ALA A 299 -11.03 11.64 8.72
C ALA A 299 -11.23 10.20 8.18
N VAL A 300 -10.39 9.24 8.60
CA VAL A 300 -10.55 7.83 8.24
C VAL A 300 -11.82 7.25 8.88
N ARG A 301 -12.07 7.54 10.16
CA ARG A 301 -13.27 7.08 10.90
C ARG A 301 -14.56 7.54 10.20
N LYS A 302 -14.60 8.78 9.71
CA LYS A 302 -15.70 9.28 8.90
C LYS A 302 -15.91 8.44 7.63
N GLY A 303 -14.84 8.10 6.92
CA GLY A 303 -14.91 7.21 5.75
C GLY A 303 -15.43 5.81 6.08
N VAL A 304 -15.07 5.27 7.25
CA VAL A 304 -15.60 3.98 7.73
C VAL A 304 -17.08 4.08 8.08
N GLN A 305 -17.53 5.17 8.70
CA GLN A 305 -18.96 5.42 8.96
C GLN A 305 -19.78 5.53 7.67
N GLU A 306 -19.21 6.21 6.65
CA GLU A 306 -19.80 6.26 5.31
C GLU A 306 -19.93 4.85 4.71
N LEU A 307 -18.89 4.01 4.84
CA LEU A 307 -18.94 2.59 4.43
C LEU A 307 -20.05 1.84 5.17
N ASP A 308 -20.13 1.98 6.48
CA ASP A 308 -21.11 1.27 7.34
C ASP A 308 -22.57 1.58 6.97
N SER A 309 -22.82 2.74 6.37
CA SER A 309 -24.18 3.13 5.94
C SER A 309 -24.76 2.24 4.84
N PHE A 310 -23.92 1.57 4.03
CA PHE A 310 -24.37 0.73 2.91
C PHE A 310 -23.71 -0.66 2.85
N PHE A 311 -22.60 -0.87 3.54
CA PHE A 311 -21.83 -2.12 3.44
C PHE A 311 -22.49 -3.23 4.28
N ARG A 312 -22.84 -4.33 3.60
CA ARG A 312 -23.35 -5.55 4.23
C ARG A 312 -22.42 -6.71 3.90
N LEU A 313 -22.21 -7.61 4.88
CA LEU A 313 -21.38 -8.81 4.69
C LEU A 313 -22.10 -9.95 3.96
N ASN A 314 -23.41 -9.82 3.72
CA ASN A 314 -24.24 -10.86 3.11
C ASN A 314 -23.75 -11.29 1.73
#